data_0a8d3831dc622f9c960c5d2e13c228ae
#
_entry.id   0a8d3831dc622f9c960c5d2e13c228ae
#
_cell.length_a   1.000
_cell.length_b   1.000
_cell.length_c   1.000
_cell.angle_alpha   90.00
_cell.angle_beta   90.00
_cell.angle_gamma   90.00
#
_symmetry.space_group_name_H-M   'P 1'
#
loop_
_entity.id
_entity.type
_entity.pdbx_description
1 polymer ?
#
loop_
_entity_poly.entity_id
_entity_poly.type
_entity_poly.pdbx_seq_one_letter_code
_entity_poly.pdbx_strand_id
1 'polypeptide(L)'
;MSVVIPVRVPREVAQKIRELVDAGMYPNRSSLVREALRRFMVSEGMSTQKTALGRFAVTLVSIMISWEEKAVTDVILFGSVARGEATVESDIDLLVLVENAEGWMVRQRLYDLIYPVIPALGVDVSLIVMGKKVLIHMADEGDPFVLSIVREGVQLQGSFLDEYSEGTFGKSC
;
A
#
# COMPACT_ATOMS: atom_id res chain seq x y z
N MET A 1 8.18 -18.43 23.34
CA MET A 1 7.83 -19.61 22.53
C MET A 1 7.50 -19.14 21.13
N SER A 2 8.07 -19.76 20.08
CA SER A 2 7.72 -19.47 18.69
C SER A 2 6.78 -20.55 18.17
N VAL A 3 5.73 -20.14 17.44
CA VAL A 3 4.77 -21.05 16.79
C VAL A 3 5.01 -21.01 15.29
N VAL A 4 5.01 -22.16 14.63
CA VAL A 4 5.11 -22.24 13.17
C VAL A 4 3.70 -22.23 12.60
N ILE A 5 3.41 -21.26 11.72
CA ILE A 5 2.16 -21.19 10.99
C ILE A 5 2.45 -21.57 9.53
N PRO A 6 2.00 -22.76 9.05
CA PRO A 6 2.19 -23.15 7.67
C PRO A 6 1.19 -22.37 6.77
N VAL A 7 1.72 -21.63 5.80
CA VAL A 7 0.94 -20.88 4.81
C VAL A 7 1.26 -21.39 3.42
N ARG A 8 0.22 -21.67 2.62
CA ARG A 8 0.36 -21.96 1.18
C ARG A 8 0.12 -20.67 0.41
N VAL A 9 1.08 -20.32 -0.44
CA VAL A 9 0.96 -19.16 -1.34
C VAL A 9 1.07 -19.63 -2.79
N PRO A 10 0.47 -18.92 -3.76
CA PRO A 10 0.66 -19.16 -5.18
C PRO A 10 2.14 -19.14 -5.58
N ARG A 11 2.47 -19.80 -6.69
CA ARG A 11 3.88 -19.92 -7.16
C ARG A 11 4.49 -18.56 -7.44
N GLU A 12 3.74 -17.67 -8.04
CA GLU A 12 4.12 -16.31 -8.43
C GLU A 12 4.50 -15.50 -7.19
N VAL A 13 3.69 -15.57 -6.14
CA VAL A 13 3.98 -14.92 -4.85
C VAL A 13 5.25 -15.50 -4.22
N ALA A 14 5.39 -16.83 -4.23
CA ALA A 14 6.58 -17.49 -3.70
C ALA A 14 7.85 -17.15 -4.50
N GLN A 15 7.71 -16.91 -5.80
CA GLN A 15 8.81 -16.47 -6.66
C GLN A 15 9.20 -15.04 -6.33
N LYS A 16 8.23 -14.12 -6.23
CA LYS A 16 8.52 -12.72 -5.89
C LYS A 16 9.15 -12.59 -4.51
N ILE A 17 8.68 -13.36 -3.52
CA ILE A 17 9.31 -13.43 -2.20
C ILE A 17 10.78 -13.88 -2.31
N ARG A 18 11.10 -14.84 -3.20
CA ARG A 18 12.49 -15.24 -3.43
C ARG A 18 13.34 -14.13 -4.01
N GLU A 19 12.84 -13.48 -5.07
CA GLU A 19 13.52 -12.36 -5.73
C GLU A 19 13.88 -11.25 -4.72
N LEU A 20 12.95 -10.89 -3.83
CA LEU A 20 13.18 -9.89 -2.79
C LEU A 20 14.27 -10.31 -1.77
N VAL A 21 14.32 -11.60 -1.44
CA VAL A 21 15.37 -12.13 -0.57
C VAL A 21 16.72 -12.21 -1.29
N ASP A 22 16.72 -12.68 -2.55
CA ASP A 22 17.94 -12.81 -3.36
C ASP A 22 18.53 -11.43 -3.71
N ALA A 23 17.69 -10.41 -3.83
CA ALA A 23 18.10 -9.00 -3.95
C ALA A 23 18.67 -8.41 -2.64
N GLY A 24 18.73 -9.18 -1.55
CA GLY A 24 19.26 -8.74 -0.26
C GLY A 24 18.35 -7.81 0.54
N MET A 25 17.10 -7.63 0.10
CA MET A 25 16.13 -6.74 0.76
C MET A 25 15.67 -7.30 2.11
N TYR A 26 15.64 -8.61 2.24
CA TYR A 26 15.36 -9.30 3.49
C TYR A 26 16.38 -10.42 3.73
N PRO A 27 16.76 -10.66 4.98
CA PRO A 27 17.72 -11.72 5.31
C PRO A 27 17.24 -13.12 4.90
N ASN A 28 15.93 -13.32 4.90
CA ASN A 28 15.28 -14.58 4.53
C ASN A 28 13.77 -14.39 4.37
N ARG A 29 13.11 -15.40 3.77
CA ARG A 29 11.64 -15.39 3.55
C ARG A 29 10.84 -15.19 4.84
N SER A 30 11.28 -15.80 5.95
CA SER A 30 10.59 -15.67 7.22
C SER A 30 10.65 -14.25 7.78
N SER A 31 11.71 -13.50 7.52
CA SER A 31 11.82 -12.10 7.91
C SER A 31 10.88 -11.22 7.13
N LEU A 32 10.77 -11.44 5.80
CA LEU A 32 9.80 -10.73 4.97
C LEU A 32 8.37 -10.99 5.44
N VAL A 33 8.00 -12.26 5.65
CA VAL A 33 6.65 -12.63 6.09
C VAL A 33 6.34 -12.06 7.48
N ARG A 34 7.30 -12.09 8.41
CA ARG A 34 7.12 -11.48 9.74
C ARG A 34 6.93 -9.96 9.66
N GLU A 35 7.68 -9.30 8.80
CA GLU A 35 7.52 -7.85 8.60
C GLU A 35 6.14 -7.52 7.99
N ALA A 36 5.70 -8.30 6.99
CA ALA A 36 4.37 -8.18 6.43
C ALA A 36 3.28 -8.36 7.50
N LEU A 37 3.41 -9.40 8.33
CA LEU A 37 2.48 -9.64 9.44
C LEU A 37 2.53 -8.53 10.49
N ARG A 38 3.71 -8.00 10.80
CA ARG A 38 3.87 -6.90 11.76
C ARG A 38 3.16 -5.64 11.26
N ARG A 39 3.38 -5.25 10.01
CA ARG A 39 2.68 -4.09 9.40
C ARG A 39 1.17 -4.30 9.38
N PHE A 40 0.74 -5.50 9.06
CA PHE A 40 -0.66 -5.90 9.12
C PHE A 40 -1.26 -5.72 10.53
N MET A 41 -0.56 -6.12 11.59
CA MET A 41 -1.03 -5.99 12.97
C MET A 41 -1.07 -4.54 13.46
N VAL A 42 -0.17 -3.69 12.96
CA VAL A 42 -0.18 -2.25 13.25
C VAL A 42 -1.37 -1.54 12.58
N SER A 43 -1.86 -2.07 11.46
CA SER A 43 -3.05 -1.56 10.76
C SER A 43 -4.38 -2.09 11.34
N GLU A 44 -4.41 -2.54 12.59
CA GLU A 44 -5.59 -3.15 13.24
C GLU A 44 -6.84 -2.25 13.37
N GLY A 45 -6.78 -1.00 12.95
CA GLY A 45 -7.99 -0.18 12.75
C GLY A 45 -8.86 -0.64 11.57
N MET A 46 -8.38 -1.57 10.75
CA MET A 46 -9.14 -2.14 9.64
C MET A 46 -10.06 -3.25 10.13
N SER A 47 -11.20 -2.85 10.65
CA SER A 47 -12.31 -3.74 10.99
C SER A 47 -12.92 -4.31 9.71
N THR A 48 -12.40 -5.41 9.22
CA THR A 48 -13.20 -6.26 8.33
C THR A 48 -12.71 -7.69 8.26
N GLN A 49 -13.60 -8.57 8.59
CA GLN A 49 -13.52 -10.01 8.53
C GLN A 49 -13.44 -10.61 7.12
N LYS A 50 -13.05 -9.87 6.10
CA LYS A 50 -13.03 -10.41 4.74
C LYS A 50 -11.62 -10.69 4.27
N THR A 51 -11.29 -11.92 4.48
CA THR A 51 -10.15 -12.71 4.05
C THR A 51 -8.79 -12.16 4.50
N ALA A 52 -8.15 -12.91 5.39
CA ALA A 52 -6.73 -12.73 5.73
C ALA A 52 -5.84 -12.59 4.48
N LEU A 53 -6.29 -13.12 3.34
CA LEU A 53 -5.64 -13.05 2.05
C LEU A 53 -5.68 -11.64 1.43
N GLY A 54 -6.83 -10.95 1.44
CA GLY A 54 -6.93 -9.58 0.90
C GLY A 54 -6.08 -8.59 1.71
N ARG A 55 -6.09 -8.72 3.03
CA ARG A 55 -5.24 -7.90 3.91
C ARG A 55 -3.75 -8.22 3.73
N PHE A 56 -3.39 -9.48 3.53
CA PHE A 56 -2.05 -9.88 3.18
C PHE A 56 -1.63 -9.31 1.81
N ALA A 57 -2.53 -9.32 0.83
CA ALA A 57 -2.30 -8.73 -0.49
C ALA A 57 -2.01 -7.23 -0.40
N VAL A 58 -2.81 -6.45 0.35
CA VAL A 58 -2.57 -5.02 0.59
C VAL A 58 -1.17 -4.80 1.15
N THR A 59 -0.81 -5.54 2.19
CA THR A 59 0.50 -5.40 2.84
C THR A 59 1.64 -5.79 1.90
N LEU A 60 1.49 -6.90 1.16
CA LEU A 60 2.52 -7.36 0.23
C LEU A 60 2.72 -6.35 -0.91
N VAL A 61 1.63 -5.87 -1.51
CA VAL A 61 1.69 -4.88 -2.60
C VAL A 61 2.32 -3.57 -2.10
N SER A 62 1.93 -3.08 -0.93
CA SER A 62 2.54 -1.86 -0.37
C SER A 62 4.03 -2.01 -0.12
N ILE A 63 4.48 -3.17 0.37
CA ILE A 63 5.91 -3.46 0.54
C ILE A 63 6.62 -3.49 -0.82
N MET A 64 6.06 -4.15 -1.82
CA MET A 64 6.66 -4.23 -3.16
C MET A 64 6.82 -2.84 -3.76
N ILE A 65 5.78 -2.01 -3.71
CA ILE A 65 5.80 -0.63 -4.19
C ILE A 65 6.92 0.17 -3.52
N SER A 66 7.01 0.08 -2.22
CA SER A 66 7.96 0.84 -1.40
C SER A 66 9.43 0.51 -1.66
N TRP A 67 9.70 -0.72 -2.05
CA TRP A 67 11.07 -1.21 -2.21
C TRP A 67 11.62 -1.04 -3.61
N GLU A 68 10.77 -1.23 -4.61
CA GLU A 68 11.22 -1.18 -6.00
C GLU A 68 11.28 0.26 -6.55
N GLU A 69 10.48 1.17 -6.02
CA GLU A 69 10.41 2.55 -6.51
C GLU A 69 10.82 3.55 -5.42
N LYS A 70 12.07 3.97 -5.45
CA LYS A 70 12.65 4.92 -4.48
C LYS A 70 12.00 6.30 -4.52
N ALA A 71 11.32 6.65 -5.59
CA ALA A 71 10.58 7.91 -5.70
C ALA A 71 9.30 7.91 -4.86
N VAL A 72 8.82 6.75 -4.41
CA VAL A 72 7.62 6.64 -3.59
C VAL A 72 7.92 7.07 -2.16
N THR A 73 7.19 8.07 -1.70
CA THR A 73 7.28 8.57 -0.32
C THR A 73 6.20 8.00 0.57
N ASP A 74 4.98 7.88 0.05
CA ASP A 74 3.84 7.43 0.82
C ASP A 74 2.98 6.43 0.03
N VAL A 75 2.35 5.51 0.74
CA VAL A 75 1.34 4.60 0.22
C VAL A 75 0.15 4.63 1.16
N ILE A 76 -1.02 4.99 0.62
CA ILE A 76 -2.26 5.14 1.38
C ILE A 76 -3.31 4.22 0.77
N LEU A 77 -3.93 3.39 1.58
CA LEU A 77 -5.11 2.63 1.21
C LEU A 77 -6.34 3.51 1.34
N PHE A 78 -7.21 3.50 0.33
CA PHE A 78 -8.47 4.23 0.39
C PHE A 78 -9.63 3.37 -0.18
N GLY A 79 -10.80 3.96 -0.41
CA GLY A 79 -11.94 3.25 -0.97
C GLY A 79 -12.63 2.29 -0.01
N SER A 80 -13.35 1.32 -0.56
CA SER A 80 -14.20 0.41 0.22
C SER A 80 -13.43 -0.47 1.20
N VAL A 81 -12.22 -0.86 0.84
CA VAL A 81 -11.34 -1.68 1.71
C VAL A 81 -10.92 -0.87 2.94
N ALA A 82 -10.54 0.39 2.76
CA ALA A 82 -10.15 1.26 3.88
C ALA A 82 -11.32 1.50 4.85
N ARG A 83 -12.54 1.70 4.32
CA ARG A 83 -13.75 1.90 5.12
C ARG A 83 -14.31 0.64 5.76
N GLY A 84 -13.74 -0.53 5.45
CA GLY A 84 -14.28 -1.78 5.97
C GLY A 84 -15.58 -2.25 5.29
N GLU A 85 -15.93 -1.69 4.14
CA GLU A 85 -17.14 -1.98 3.36
C GLU A 85 -16.88 -2.95 2.20
N ALA A 86 -15.65 -3.47 2.10
CA ALA A 86 -15.23 -4.33 1.00
C ALA A 86 -16.10 -5.58 0.84
N THR A 87 -16.43 -5.89 -0.40
CA THR A 87 -17.04 -7.17 -0.83
C THR A 87 -15.97 -8.08 -1.41
N VAL A 88 -16.35 -9.29 -1.82
CA VAL A 88 -15.43 -10.24 -2.49
C VAL A 88 -14.93 -9.68 -3.82
N GLU A 89 -15.71 -8.80 -4.44
CA GLU A 89 -15.42 -8.18 -5.74
C GLU A 89 -14.77 -6.79 -5.61
N SER A 90 -14.46 -6.35 -4.38
CA SER A 90 -13.87 -5.03 -4.17
C SER A 90 -12.40 -5.02 -4.53
N ASP A 91 -11.99 -4.01 -5.31
CA ASP A 91 -10.61 -3.71 -5.62
C ASP A 91 -9.88 -3.15 -4.40
N ILE A 92 -8.57 -3.29 -4.40
CA ILE A 92 -7.68 -2.61 -3.46
C ILE A 92 -7.28 -1.28 -4.09
N ASP A 93 -7.77 -0.18 -3.53
CA ASP A 93 -7.46 1.16 -4.01
C ASP A 93 -6.26 1.74 -3.25
N LEU A 94 -5.17 2.03 -3.97
CA LEU A 94 -3.95 2.59 -3.40
C LEU A 94 -3.63 3.95 -4.02
N LEU A 95 -3.43 4.94 -3.17
CA LEU A 95 -2.81 6.20 -3.52
C LEU A 95 -1.31 6.11 -3.20
N VAL A 96 -0.49 6.33 -4.21
CA VAL A 96 0.96 6.34 -4.12
C VAL A 96 1.46 7.76 -4.35
N LEU A 97 2.13 8.33 -3.35
CA LEU A 97 2.73 9.66 -3.47
C LEU A 97 4.19 9.56 -3.85
N VAL A 98 4.58 10.45 -4.75
CA VAL A 98 5.96 10.58 -5.22
C VAL A 98 6.45 12.01 -5.05
N GLU A 99 7.74 12.19 -4.78
CA GLU A 99 8.27 13.53 -4.51
C GLU A 99 8.57 14.31 -5.78
N ASN A 100 9.39 13.79 -6.67
CA ASN A 100 9.91 14.54 -7.83
C ASN A 100 9.86 13.76 -9.14
N ALA A 101 9.06 12.69 -9.23
CA ALA A 101 8.96 11.88 -10.43
C ALA A 101 7.70 12.21 -11.23
N GLU A 102 7.75 11.97 -12.54
CA GLU A 102 6.56 11.98 -13.36
C GLU A 102 5.67 10.79 -12.98
N GLY A 103 4.55 11.06 -12.35
CA GLY A 103 3.67 10.05 -11.76
C GLY A 103 3.25 8.94 -12.75
N TRP A 104 3.10 9.26 -14.05
CA TRP A 104 2.74 8.27 -15.06
C TRP A 104 3.85 7.23 -15.29
N MET A 105 5.14 7.62 -15.24
CA MET A 105 6.28 6.70 -15.40
C MET A 105 6.40 5.78 -14.19
N VAL A 106 6.23 6.33 -13.00
CA VAL A 106 6.21 5.54 -11.76
C VAL A 106 5.05 4.58 -11.80
N ARG A 107 3.85 5.05 -12.17
CA ARG A 107 2.65 4.22 -12.29
C ARG A 107 2.88 3.01 -13.20
N GLN A 108 3.49 3.22 -14.37
CA GLN A 108 3.77 2.12 -15.29
C GLN A 108 4.69 1.08 -14.65
N ARG A 109 5.79 1.50 -14.04
CA ARG A 109 6.72 0.58 -13.35
C ARG A 109 6.06 -0.18 -12.21
N LEU A 110 5.20 0.50 -11.44
CA LEU A 110 4.47 -0.15 -10.36
C LEU A 110 3.48 -1.20 -10.87
N TYR A 111 2.77 -0.93 -11.98
CA TYR A 111 1.90 -1.93 -12.59
C TYR A 111 2.69 -3.14 -13.10
N ASP A 112 3.82 -2.91 -13.76
CA ASP A 112 4.69 -4.00 -14.23
C ASP A 112 5.20 -4.88 -13.07
N LEU A 113 5.40 -4.26 -11.90
CA LEU A 113 5.83 -4.94 -10.69
C LEU A 113 4.71 -5.79 -10.06
N ILE A 114 3.51 -5.23 -9.91
CA ILE A 114 2.43 -5.87 -9.17
C ILE A 114 1.55 -6.78 -10.03
N TYR A 115 1.44 -6.51 -11.33
CA TYR A 115 0.56 -7.21 -12.25
C TYR A 115 0.74 -8.73 -12.26
N PRO A 116 1.98 -9.28 -12.19
CA PRO A 116 2.18 -10.72 -12.13
C PRO A 116 1.65 -11.39 -10.84
N VAL A 117 1.47 -10.59 -9.78
CA VAL A 117 1.10 -11.12 -8.45
C VAL A 117 -0.40 -11.00 -8.19
N ILE A 118 -1.05 -9.97 -8.75
CA ILE A 118 -2.48 -9.68 -8.57
C ILE A 118 -3.37 -10.88 -8.87
N PRO A 119 -3.31 -11.51 -10.07
CA PRO A 119 -4.17 -12.65 -10.38
C PRO A 119 -3.95 -13.84 -9.44
N ALA A 120 -2.70 -14.03 -8.98
CA ALA A 120 -2.36 -15.10 -8.07
C ALA A 120 -2.91 -14.88 -6.65
N LEU A 121 -3.15 -13.64 -6.27
CA LEU A 121 -3.77 -13.25 -5.01
C LEU A 121 -5.31 -13.25 -5.08
N GLY A 122 -5.88 -13.28 -6.30
CA GLY A 122 -7.33 -13.25 -6.51
C GLY A 122 -7.97 -11.93 -6.10
N VAL A 123 -7.22 -10.82 -6.23
CA VAL A 123 -7.68 -9.46 -5.92
C VAL A 123 -7.25 -8.53 -7.05
N ASP A 124 -8.05 -7.52 -7.34
CA ASP A 124 -7.67 -6.44 -8.23
C ASP A 124 -7.08 -5.27 -7.44
N VAL A 125 -6.13 -4.56 -8.05
CA VAL A 125 -5.46 -3.41 -7.44
C VAL A 125 -5.54 -2.21 -8.37
N SER A 126 -6.11 -1.15 -7.87
CA SER A 126 -6.18 0.16 -8.52
C SER A 126 -5.10 1.08 -7.95
N LEU A 127 -4.26 1.65 -8.81
CA LEU A 127 -3.22 2.59 -8.40
C LEU A 127 -3.52 4.00 -8.91
N ILE A 128 -3.57 4.95 -7.99
CA ILE A 128 -3.47 6.38 -8.29
C ILE A 128 -2.08 6.83 -7.86
N VAL A 129 -1.30 7.35 -8.80
CA VAL A 129 0.06 7.85 -8.52
C VAL A 129 0.10 9.34 -8.80
N MET A 130 0.49 10.13 -7.81
CA MET A 130 0.60 11.58 -7.95
C MET A 130 1.70 12.18 -7.08
N GLY A 131 2.11 13.40 -7.40
CA GLY A 131 3.07 14.15 -6.60
C GLY A 131 2.45 14.59 -5.26
N LYS A 132 3.23 14.50 -4.17
CA LYS A 132 2.81 14.95 -2.83
C LYS A 132 2.30 16.41 -2.84
N LYS A 133 2.98 17.31 -3.57
CA LYS A 133 2.58 18.71 -3.71
C LYS A 133 1.23 18.89 -4.43
N VAL A 134 0.93 18.03 -5.40
CA VAL A 134 -0.35 18.07 -6.12
C VAL A 134 -1.49 17.68 -5.17
N LEU A 135 -1.29 16.64 -4.37
CA LEU A 135 -2.29 16.20 -3.40
C LEU A 135 -2.56 17.29 -2.35
N ILE A 136 -1.53 17.95 -1.84
CA ILE A 136 -1.69 19.07 -0.88
C ILE A 136 -2.49 20.19 -1.51
N HIS A 137 -2.13 20.61 -2.74
CA HIS A 137 -2.86 21.67 -3.44
C HIS A 137 -4.33 21.34 -3.64
N MET A 138 -4.65 20.12 -4.08
CA MET A 138 -6.04 19.66 -4.21
C MET A 138 -6.78 19.65 -2.87
N ALA A 139 -6.11 19.28 -1.79
CA ALA A 139 -6.69 19.31 -0.44
C ALA A 139 -7.01 20.74 -0.01
N ASP A 140 -6.10 21.69 -0.26
CA ASP A 140 -6.29 23.12 0.06
C ASP A 140 -7.42 23.75 -0.76
N GLU A 141 -7.66 23.27 -2.00
CA GLU A 141 -8.79 23.66 -2.82
C GLU A 141 -10.11 23.00 -2.40
N GLY A 142 -10.07 22.09 -1.45
CA GLY A 142 -11.25 21.40 -0.95
C GLY A 142 -11.76 20.28 -1.88
N ASP A 143 -10.88 19.67 -2.66
CA ASP A 143 -11.23 18.56 -3.56
C ASP A 143 -11.87 17.41 -2.78
N PRO A 144 -13.12 17.00 -3.12
CA PRO A 144 -13.86 16.00 -2.35
C PRO A 144 -13.19 14.63 -2.30
N PHE A 145 -12.48 14.23 -3.38
CA PHE A 145 -11.78 12.97 -3.44
C PHE A 145 -10.60 12.97 -2.44
N VAL A 146 -9.80 14.04 -2.45
CA VAL A 146 -8.65 14.16 -1.53
C VAL A 146 -9.11 14.26 -0.09
N LEU A 147 -10.16 15.04 0.18
CA LEU A 147 -10.74 15.15 1.53
C LEU A 147 -11.27 13.80 2.04
N SER A 148 -11.83 12.96 1.16
CA SER A 148 -12.25 11.62 1.55
C SER A 148 -11.07 10.73 1.91
N ILE A 149 -9.96 10.81 1.17
CA ILE A 149 -8.73 10.07 1.48
C ILE A 149 -8.13 10.51 2.81
N VAL A 150 -8.07 11.80 3.06
CA VAL A 150 -7.54 12.34 4.34
C VAL A 150 -8.38 11.87 5.52
N ARG A 151 -9.70 11.80 5.35
CA ARG A 151 -10.62 11.40 6.42
C ARG A 151 -10.67 9.89 6.68
N GLU A 152 -10.62 9.09 5.64
CA GLU A 152 -10.96 7.66 5.68
C GLU A 152 -9.79 6.75 5.25
N GLY A 153 -8.72 7.34 4.73
CA GLY A 153 -7.55 6.61 4.25
C GLY A 153 -6.76 5.97 5.40
N VAL A 154 -6.06 4.91 5.07
CA VAL A 154 -5.16 4.19 5.99
C VAL A 154 -3.74 4.30 5.48
N GLN A 155 -2.87 4.92 6.27
CA GLN A 155 -1.44 5.04 5.94
C GLN A 155 -0.80 3.65 6.00
N LEU A 156 -0.28 3.17 4.87
CA LEU A 156 0.45 1.90 4.80
C LEU A 156 1.96 2.12 4.89
N GLN A 157 2.43 3.23 4.34
CA GLN A 157 3.82 3.67 4.37
C GLN A 157 3.91 5.19 4.31
N GLY A 158 4.98 5.75 4.87
CA GLY A 158 5.17 7.20 4.99
C GLY A 158 4.39 7.79 6.15
N SER A 159 4.18 9.09 6.14
CA SER A 159 3.59 9.85 7.23
C SER A 159 2.63 10.95 6.78
N PHE A 160 2.24 10.95 5.51
CA PHE A 160 1.46 12.04 4.91
C PHE A 160 0.16 12.35 5.68
N LEU A 161 -0.62 11.32 6.05
CA LEU A 161 -1.90 11.52 6.74
C LEU A 161 -1.70 12.11 8.14
N ASP A 162 -0.65 11.69 8.85
CA ASP A 162 -0.31 12.22 10.17
C ASP A 162 0.14 13.68 10.04
N GLU A 163 1.07 13.97 9.14
CA GLU A 163 1.59 15.31 8.87
C GLU A 163 0.48 16.29 8.44
N TYR A 164 -0.46 15.83 7.62
CA TYR A 164 -1.61 16.64 7.19
C TYR A 164 -2.56 16.94 8.35
N SER A 165 -2.87 15.95 9.18
CA SER A 165 -3.73 16.08 10.34
C SER A 165 -3.14 17.01 11.41
N GLU A 166 -1.82 17.03 11.57
CA GLU A 166 -1.10 17.92 12.47
C GLU A 166 -0.96 19.37 11.94
N GLY A 167 -1.44 19.63 10.73
CA GLY A 167 -1.38 20.95 10.10
C GLY A 167 0.01 21.36 9.64
N THR A 168 0.92 20.41 9.47
CA THR A 168 2.31 20.65 9.04
C THR A 168 2.37 21.26 7.64
N PHE A 169 1.37 21.01 6.78
CA PHE A 169 1.27 21.56 5.42
C PHE A 169 0.41 22.82 5.32
N GLY A 170 -0.36 23.14 6.34
CA GLY A 170 -1.28 24.28 6.33
C GLY A 170 -0.71 25.47 7.04
N LYS A 171 0.15 26.26 6.40
CA LYS A 171 0.35 27.71 6.57
C LYS A 171 1.59 28.16 5.82
N SER A 172 1.55 28.14 4.52
CA SER A 172 2.36 29.06 3.71
C SER A 172 1.42 30.13 3.18
N CYS A 173 1.38 31.27 3.89
CA CYS A 173 0.87 32.53 3.38
C CYS A 173 1.71 32.95 2.18
#